data_60b6c7c82c6e0b8d72ffc12f044cee35
#
_entry.id   60b6c7c82c6e0b8d72ffc12f044cee35
#
_cell.length_a   1.000
_cell.length_b   1.000
_cell.length_c   1.000
_cell.angle_alpha   90.00
_cell.angle_beta   90.00
_cell.angle_gamma   90.00
#
_symmetry.space_group_name_H-M   'P 1'
#
loop_
_entity.id
_entity.type
_entity.pdbx_description
1 polymer ?
#
loop_
_entity_poly.entity_id
_entity_poly.type
_entity_poly.pdbx_seq_one_letter_code
_entity_poly.pdbx_strand_id
1 'polypeptide(L)'
;MQHIYYQIKRMLRSKSVLFWMLAFPIILGILFYNMFGGISELTRFEKIPVGILAAEEDKNFVDIMESVESDAGTKMFQVKVYREKDKAMKALKDETIKGVIDLSEDRTLIVKDSDIYTSIIKTFLDQYRQNQKLIVDTAKKNPQGVSKLVVTLFEPTKISIKEIPLKGVDKDLYTQYFYALIAMTCLMASMVGLNNGCDIQADLSSIAARRNVAPTPKMLQVMKDFIASFILCAGILLLVLLLCIYGFHQDFGKNFAYIMLGSLAGIFTGLAVGILIALFVKGNHTKKEGIVVAFFMISSFLGGLQWGDITYYLEKTCPIINRINPATLIVNAFKSLAVFGDVKQYAVNVGTLFLIGFLCISISVWKLRRTRYASL
;
A
#
# COMPACT_ATOMS: atom_id res chain seq x y z
N MET A 1 4.39 20.34 -33.06
CA MET A 1 4.88 20.91 -31.77
C MET A 1 3.88 21.88 -31.15
N GLN A 2 3.43 22.93 -31.83
CA GLN A 2 2.49 23.93 -31.26
C GLN A 2 1.18 23.32 -30.73
N HIS A 3 0.58 22.35 -31.41
CA HIS A 3 -0.65 21.69 -30.98
C HIS A 3 -0.48 21.00 -29.61
N ILE A 4 0.61 20.25 -29.39
CA ILE A 4 0.92 19.57 -28.11
C ILE A 4 1.08 20.60 -26.99
N TYR A 5 1.81 21.69 -27.22
CA TYR A 5 1.99 22.76 -26.25
C TYR A 5 0.65 23.39 -25.81
N TYR A 6 -0.22 23.75 -26.79
CA TYR A 6 -1.53 24.34 -26.46
C TYR A 6 -2.45 23.36 -25.73
N GLN A 7 -2.39 22.07 -26.07
CA GLN A 7 -3.17 21.04 -25.41
C GLN A 7 -2.73 20.87 -23.95
N ILE A 8 -1.43 20.79 -23.67
CA ILE A 8 -0.89 20.74 -22.31
C ILE A 8 -1.30 21.99 -21.52
N LYS A 9 -1.15 23.18 -22.11
CA LYS A 9 -1.53 24.45 -21.48
C LYS A 9 -3.03 24.50 -21.11
N ARG A 10 -3.89 23.96 -21.97
CA ARG A 10 -5.33 23.87 -21.73
C ARG A 10 -5.64 22.94 -20.55
N MET A 11 -5.01 21.77 -20.50
CA MET A 11 -5.19 20.79 -19.45
C MET A 11 -4.73 21.33 -18.10
N LEU A 12 -3.58 22.02 -18.05
CA LEU A 12 -3.06 22.68 -16.86
C LEU A 12 -3.96 23.82 -16.35
N ARG A 13 -4.87 24.34 -17.17
CA ARG A 13 -5.88 25.32 -16.76
C ARG A 13 -7.21 24.69 -16.33
N SER A 14 -7.39 23.41 -16.55
CA SER A 14 -8.59 22.67 -16.13
C SER A 14 -8.54 22.38 -14.63
N LYS A 15 -9.39 23.05 -13.85
CA LYS A 15 -9.48 22.85 -12.42
C LYS A 15 -9.81 21.39 -12.04
N SER A 16 -10.69 20.74 -12.81
CA SER A 16 -11.09 19.34 -12.60
C SER A 16 -9.89 18.38 -12.79
N VAL A 17 -9.11 18.56 -13.85
CA VAL A 17 -7.93 17.73 -14.13
C VAL A 17 -6.87 17.90 -13.03
N LEU A 18 -6.56 19.14 -12.63
CA LEU A 18 -5.58 19.41 -11.59
C LEU A 18 -6.03 18.89 -10.23
N PHE A 19 -7.31 19.04 -9.90
CA PHE A 19 -7.84 18.51 -8.65
C PHE A 19 -7.69 16.99 -8.58
N TRP A 20 -8.23 16.27 -9.58
CA TRP A 20 -8.23 14.80 -9.53
C TRP A 20 -6.84 14.19 -9.70
N MET A 21 -6.00 14.73 -10.58
CA MET A 21 -4.70 14.12 -10.88
C MET A 21 -3.57 14.55 -9.93
N LEU A 22 -3.67 15.75 -9.31
CA LEU A 22 -2.61 16.27 -8.47
C LEU A 22 -3.07 16.46 -7.03
N ALA A 23 -4.11 17.29 -6.79
CA ALA A 23 -4.51 17.64 -5.44
C ALA A 23 -5.05 16.44 -4.67
N PHE A 24 -5.91 15.63 -5.26
CA PHE A 24 -6.55 14.50 -4.60
C PHE A 24 -5.55 13.39 -4.18
N PRO A 25 -4.60 12.92 -5.02
CA PRO A 25 -3.58 11.98 -4.59
C PRO A 25 -2.68 12.52 -3.48
N ILE A 26 -2.36 13.81 -3.50
CA ILE A 26 -1.57 14.45 -2.43
C ILE A 26 -2.33 14.45 -1.11
N ILE A 27 -3.60 14.87 -1.13
CA ILE A 27 -4.46 14.89 0.08
C ILE A 27 -4.58 13.48 0.64
N LEU A 28 -4.84 12.48 -0.22
CA LEU A 28 -4.98 11.09 0.21
C LEU A 28 -3.65 10.52 0.73
N GLY A 29 -2.52 10.88 0.11
CA GLY A 29 -1.19 10.52 0.58
C GLY A 29 -0.88 11.09 1.97
N ILE A 30 -1.24 12.36 2.23
CA ILE A 30 -1.12 13.00 3.55
C ILE A 30 -1.99 12.27 4.59
N LEU A 31 -3.22 11.90 4.22
CA LEU A 31 -4.10 11.13 5.10
C LEU A 31 -3.50 9.76 5.45
N PHE A 32 -2.97 9.05 4.47
CA PHE A 32 -2.29 7.76 4.71
C PHE A 32 -1.03 7.94 5.57
N TYR A 33 -0.23 8.96 5.31
CA TYR A 33 0.95 9.27 6.11
C TYR A 33 0.59 9.51 7.59
N ASN A 34 -0.42 10.32 7.86
CA ASN A 34 -0.86 10.62 9.23
C ASN A 34 -1.54 9.42 9.90
N MET A 35 -2.31 8.63 9.14
CA MET A 35 -3.05 7.49 9.70
C MET A 35 -2.14 6.30 9.99
N PHE A 36 -1.18 6.02 9.11
CA PHE A 36 -0.33 4.83 9.19
C PHE A 36 1.12 5.14 9.62
N GLY A 37 1.56 6.40 9.55
CA GLY A 37 2.91 6.81 9.95
C GLY A 37 3.23 6.49 11.40
N GLY A 38 2.26 6.61 12.30
CA GLY A 38 2.38 6.17 13.69
C GLY A 38 2.47 4.65 13.88
N ILE A 39 1.97 3.86 12.92
CA ILE A 39 2.05 2.39 12.97
C ILE A 39 3.45 1.91 12.58
N SER A 40 4.13 2.60 11.68
CA SER A 40 5.53 2.27 11.32
C SER A 40 6.52 2.64 12.44
N GLU A 41 6.20 3.60 13.31
CA GLU A 41 6.96 3.87 14.53
C GLU A 41 6.73 2.79 15.59
N LEU A 42 5.54 2.17 15.61
CA LEU A 42 5.23 1.03 16.49
C LEU A 42 5.98 -0.25 16.07
N THR A 43 6.41 -0.37 14.81
CA THR A 43 7.29 -1.46 14.34
C THR A 43 8.78 -1.21 14.62
N ARG A 44 9.20 0.00 14.97
CA ARG A 44 10.44 0.23 15.70
C ARG A 44 10.16 -0.11 17.15
N PHE A 45 10.41 -1.37 17.53
CA PHE A 45 10.27 -1.86 18.89
C PHE A 45 10.98 -0.91 19.86
N GLU A 46 10.27 0.08 20.40
CA GLU A 46 10.65 0.70 21.64
C GLU A 46 10.56 -0.38 22.72
N LYS A 47 11.57 -0.41 23.59
CA LYS A 47 11.62 -1.36 24.70
C LYS A 47 10.30 -1.30 25.48
N ILE A 48 9.61 -2.42 25.57
CA ILE A 48 8.32 -2.50 26.26
C ILE A 48 8.55 -2.28 27.76
N PRO A 49 8.05 -1.19 28.35
CA PRO A 49 8.22 -0.94 29.77
C PRO A 49 7.32 -1.88 30.59
N VAL A 50 7.93 -2.75 31.38
CA VAL A 50 7.25 -3.76 32.22
C VAL A 50 7.61 -3.57 33.67
N GLY A 51 6.59 -3.53 34.52
CA GLY A 51 6.76 -3.54 35.97
C GLY A 51 6.86 -4.98 36.51
N ILE A 52 7.81 -5.26 37.37
CA ILE A 52 7.90 -6.53 38.11
C ILE A 52 7.70 -6.22 39.57
N LEU A 53 6.72 -6.89 40.18
CA LEU A 53 6.54 -6.90 41.64
C LEU A 53 7.32 -8.10 42.19
N ALA A 54 8.52 -7.86 42.74
CA ALA A 54 9.44 -8.90 43.19
C ALA A 54 9.77 -8.76 44.68
N ALA A 55 9.79 -9.89 45.37
CA ALA A 55 10.58 -10.06 46.59
C ALA A 55 12.05 -10.31 46.21
N GLU A 56 13.02 -10.07 47.08
CA GLU A 56 14.47 -10.02 46.76
C GLU A 56 15.09 -11.30 46.14
N GLU A 57 14.35 -12.40 45.99
CA GLU A 57 14.87 -13.71 45.54
C GLU A 57 14.76 -13.98 44.02
N ASP A 58 14.07 -13.15 43.23
CA ASP A 58 13.77 -13.47 41.81
C ASP A 58 14.65 -12.72 40.81
N LYS A 59 15.91 -12.44 41.13
CA LYS A 59 16.87 -11.79 40.22
C LYS A 59 17.00 -12.52 38.88
N ASN A 60 16.99 -13.86 38.91
CA ASN A 60 17.12 -14.68 37.70
C ASN A 60 16.00 -14.42 36.65
N PHE A 61 14.76 -14.16 37.09
CA PHE A 61 13.67 -13.85 36.18
C PHE A 61 13.83 -12.48 35.52
N VAL A 62 14.28 -11.50 36.29
CA VAL A 62 14.57 -10.14 35.80
C VAL A 62 15.68 -10.18 34.76
N ASP A 63 16.79 -10.88 35.05
CA ASP A 63 17.92 -11.00 34.15
C ASP A 63 17.55 -11.70 32.84
N ILE A 64 16.73 -12.75 32.89
CA ILE A 64 16.22 -13.45 31.70
C ILE A 64 15.34 -12.51 30.86
N MET A 65 14.41 -11.78 31.49
CA MET A 65 13.53 -10.87 30.79
C MET A 65 14.30 -9.71 30.15
N GLU A 66 15.34 -9.18 30.82
CA GLU A 66 16.20 -8.15 30.26
C GLU A 66 17.14 -8.66 29.15
N SER A 67 17.41 -9.96 29.10
CA SER A 67 18.26 -10.58 28.09
C SER A 67 17.53 -10.90 26.79
N VAL A 68 16.19 -10.78 26.75
CA VAL A 68 15.40 -11.04 25.54
C VAL A 68 15.67 -9.96 24.52
N GLU A 69 16.21 -10.38 23.39
CA GLU A 69 16.51 -9.51 22.24
C GLU A 69 15.52 -9.76 21.10
N SER A 70 15.17 -8.71 20.38
CA SER A 70 14.46 -8.82 19.10
C SER A 70 15.43 -9.30 18.02
N ASP A 71 14.91 -9.73 16.86
CA ASP A 71 15.71 -10.14 15.68
C ASP A 71 16.70 -9.06 15.21
N ALA A 72 16.46 -7.80 15.57
CA ALA A 72 17.34 -6.65 15.31
C ALA A 72 18.47 -6.48 16.34
N GLY A 73 18.61 -7.38 17.34
CA GLY A 73 19.60 -7.29 18.44
C GLY A 73 19.29 -6.19 19.44
N THR A 74 18.05 -5.69 19.49
CA THR A 74 17.61 -4.67 20.46
C THR A 74 16.86 -5.36 21.60
N LYS A 75 17.17 -5.00 22.86
CA LYS A 75 16.46 -5.51 24.04
C LYS A 75 14.97 -5.22 23.93
N MET A 76 14.12 -6.26 24.08
CA MET A 76 12.67 -6.14 23.91
C MET A 76 11.98 -5.50 25.12
N PHE A 77 12.47 -5.72 26.34
CA PHE A 77 11.83 -5.26 27.56
C PHE A 77 12.70 -4.22 28.30
N GLN A 78 12.02 -3.23 28.90
CA GLN A 78 12.59 -2.33 29.88
C GLN A 78 11.96 -2.65 31.22
N VAL A 79 12.69 -3.39 32.06
CA VAL A 79 12.17 -3.86 33.34
C VAL A 79 12.31 -2.79 34.40
N LYS A 80 11.24 -2.56 35.18
CA LYS A 80 11.21 -1.72 36.38
C LYS A 80 10.74 -2.55 37.57
N VAL A 81 11.59 -2.73 38.58
CA VAL A 81 11.24 -3.51 39.77
C VAL A 81 10.55 -2.62 40.80
N TYR A 82 9.40 -3.06 41.27
CA TYR A 82 8.61 -2.41 42.30
C TYR A 82 8.53 -3.31 43.56
N ARG A 83 8.69 -2.69 44.72
CA ARG A 83 8.54 -3.39 46.03
C ARG A 83 7.15 -3.26 46.60
N GLU A 84 6.38 -2.25 46.14
CA GLU A 84 5.04 -1.95 46.64
C GLU A 84 4.03 -2.08 45.50
N LYS A 85 2.96 -2.85 45.75
CA LYS A 85 1.90 -3.09 44.75
C LYS A 85 1.21 -1.79 44.32
N ASP A 86 1.00 -0.87 45.28
CA ASP A 86 0.33 0.40 45.01
C ASP A 86 1.12 1.30 44.03
N LYS A 87 2.45 1.31 44.15
CA LYS A 87 3.32 2.08 43.23
C LYS A 87 3.34 1.48 41.81
N ALA A 88 3.35 0.13 41.73
CA ALA A 88 3.27 -0.57 40.45
C ALA A 88 1.91 -0.32 39.77
N MET A 89 0.81 -0.39 40.53
CA MET A 89 -0.53 -0.14 40.00
C MET A 89 -0.75 1.32 39.58
N LYS A 90 -0.14 2.26 40.32
CA LYS A 90 -0.16 3.69 39.89
C LYS A 90 0.59 3.88 38.57
N ALA A 91 1.80 3.31 38.44
CA ALA A 91 2.59 3.36 37.23
C ALA A 91 1.86 2.74 36.01
N LEU A 92 1.07 1.68 36.24
CA LEU A 92 0.22 1.05 35.23
C LEU A 92 -0.95 1.96 34.83
N LYS A 93 -1.60 2.64 35.77
CA LYS A 93 -2.67 3.61 35.51
C LYS A 93 -2.17 4.84 34.75
N ASP A 94 -0.97 5.31 35.11
CA ASP A 94 -0.30 6.47 34.47
C ASP A 94 0.37 6.09 33.13
N GLU A 95 0.18 4.84 32.66
CA GLU A 95 0.69 4.29 31.38
C GLU A 95 2.22 4.35 31.23
N THR A 96 2.95 4.54 32.34
CA THR A 96 4.42 4.52 32.35
C THR A 96 5.00 3.11 32.21
N ILE A 97 4.17 2.08 32.43
CA ILE A 97 4.43 0.66 32.18
C ILE A 97 3.21 0.03 31.50
N LYS A 98 3.44 -0.97 30.65
CA LYS A 98 2.38 -1.65 29.87
C LYS A 98 1.77 -2.87 30.57
N GLY A 99 2.45 -3.39 31.57
CA GLY A 99 1.96 -4.50 32.38
C GLY A 99 2.76 -4.64 33.66
N VAL A 100 2.16 -5.26 34.67
CA VAL A 100 2.79 -5.62 35.94
C VAL A 100 2.77 -7.13 36.07
N ILE A 101 3.94 -7.73 36.26
CA ILE A 101 4.09 -9.15 36.57
C ILE A 101 4.25 -9.29 38.07
N ASP A 102 3.27 -9.92 38.75
CA ASP A 102 3.32 -10.21 40.18
C ASP A 102 3.95 -11.60 40.39
N LEU A 103 5.17 -11.62 40.94
CA LEU A 103 5.92 -12.85 41.15
C LEU A 103 5.49 -13.58 42.41
N SER A 104 4.73 -12.92 43.33
CA SER A 104 4.26 -13.50 44.58
C SER A 104 3.02 -14.40 44.40
N GLU A 105 2.19 -14.14 43.39
CA GLU A 105 0.96 -14.88 43.09
C GLU A 105 1.08 -15.62 41.75
N ASP A 106 1.78 -16.74 41.71
CA ASP A 106 1.92 -17.61 40.51
C ASP A 106 2.25 -16.86 39.21
N ARG A 107 3.01 -15.77 39.31
CA ARG A 107 3.44 -14.89 38.20
C ARG A 107 2.28 -14.36 37.39
N THR A 108 1.31 -13.76 38.05
CA THR A 108 0.12 -13.21 37.41
C THR A 108 0.46 -11.93 36.69
N LEU A 109 0.02 -11.83 35.41
CA LEU A 109 0.14 -10.61 34.59
C LEU A 109 -1.08 -9.71 34.82
N ILE A 110 -0.85 -8.49 35.30
CA ILE A 110 -1.88 -7.47 35.48
C ILE A 110 -1.69 -6.43 34.39
N VAL A 111 -2.72 -6.16 33.60
CA VAL A 111 -2.74 -5.18 32.51
C VAL A 111 -3.95 -4.27 32.63
N LYS A 112 -3.85 -3.06 32.09
CA LYS A 112 -4.97 -2.11 32.02
C LYS A 112 -5.85 -2.42 30.80
N ASP A 113 -5.23 -2.62 29.65
CA ASP A 113 -5.89 -2.86 28.36
C ASP A 113 -5.19 -4.02 27.63
N SER A 114 -5.94 -4.66 26.72
CA SER A 114 -5.39 -5.72 25.87
C SER A 114 -4.87 -5.11 24.57
N ASP A 115 -3.57 -4.88 24.50
CA ASP A 115 -2.88 -4.38 23.32
C ASP A 115 -1.80 -5.37 22.80
N ILE A 116 -1.09 -5.01 21.75
CA ILE A 116 -0.01 -5.84 21.18
C ILE A 116 1.11 -6.04 22.22
N TYR A 117 1.45 -5.01 22.98
CA TYR A 117 2.50 -5.07 23.99
C TYR A 117 2.17 -6.04 25.13
N THR A 118 0.93 -5.99 25.61
CA THR A 118 0.43 -6.90 26.65
C THR A 118 0.37 -8.35 26.15
N SER A 119 0.06 -8.56 24.86
CA SER A 119 0.10 -9.88 24.23
C SER A 119 1.53 -10.44 24.14
N ILE A 120 2.52 -9.61 23.85
CA ILE A 120 3.94 -9.99 23.83
C ILE A 120 4.41 -10.38 25.24
N ILE A 121 4.09 -9.57 26.27
CA ILE A 121 4.42 -9.87 27.67
C ILE A 121 3.79 -11.19 28.10
N LYS A 122 2.52 -11.41 27.77
CA LYS A 122 1.79 -12.65 28.07
C LYS A 122 2.45 -13.86 27.41
N THR A 123 2.77 -13.77 26.12
CA THR A 123 3.43 -14.86 25.38
C THR A 123 4.77 -15.22 25.99
N PHE A 124 5.57 -14.23 26.36
CA PHE A 124 6.83 -14.45 27.07
C PHE A 124 6.61 -15.17 28.38
N LEU A 125 5.64 -14.74 29.18
CA LEU A 125 5.34 -15.33 30.49
C LEU A 125 4.86 -16.79 30.37
N ASP A 126 3.99 -17.07 29.39
CA ASP A 126 3.49 -18.40 29.11
C ASP A 126 4.61 -19.34 28.65
N GLN A 127 5.52 -18.86 27.81
CA GLN A 127 6.68 -19.61 27.35
C GLN A 127 7.67 -19.88 28.51
N TYR A 128 7.91 -18.90 29.33
CA TYR A 128 8.74 -19.07 30.54
C TYR A 128 8.17 -20.12 31.50
N ARG A 129 6.86 -20.11 31.75
CA ARG A 129 6.17 -21.12 32.57
C ARG A 129 6.30 -22.53 31.96
N GLN A 130 6.11 -22.66 30.66
CA GLN A 130 6.27 -23.93 29.96
C GLN A 130 7.71 -24.45 30.08
N ASN A 131 8.71 -23.61 29.90
CA ASN A 131 10.11 -23.97 30.01
C ASN A 131 10.46 -24.40 31.45
N GLN A 132 9.97 -23.68 32.47
CA GLN A 132 10.14 -24.09 33.87
C GLN A 132 9.54 -25.47 34.15
N LYS A 133 8.30 -25.69 33.71
CA LYS A 133 7.64 -26.98 33.89
C LYS A 133 8.43 -28.11 33.23
N LEU A 134 8.95 -27.86 32.02
CA LEU A 134 9.77 -28.81 31.29
C LEU A 134 11.08 -29.16 32.02
N ILE A 135 11.74 -28.16 32.63
CA ILE A 135 12.96 -28.36 33.43
C ILE A 135 12.65 -29.21 34.67
N VAL A 136 11.56 -28.89 35.41
CA VAL A 136 11.16 -29.63 36.59
C VAL A 136 10.77 -31.07 36.25
N ASP A 137 10.02 -31.30 35.18
CA ASP A 137 9.60 -32.65 34.79
C ASP A 137 10.80 -33.49 34.28
N THR A 138 11.76 -32.85 33.63
CA THR A 138 12.99 -33.53 33.19
C THR A 138 13.91 -33.83 34.37
N ALA A 139 14.01 -32.92 35.36
CA ALA A 139 14.78 -33.18 36.58
C ALA A 139 14.26 -34.39 37.34
N LYS A 140 12.94 -34.60 37.35
CA LYS A 140 12.31 -35.78 38.00
C LYS A 140 12.57 -37.08 37.24
N LYS A 141 12.66 -37.05 35.91
CA LYS A 141 12.78 -38.24 35.03
C LYS A 141 14.23 -38.58 34.65
N ASN A 142 15.06 -37.55 34.42
CA ASN A 142 16.46 -37.71 34.04
C ASN A 142 17.33 -36.55 34.56
N PRO A 143 17.85 -36.63 35.77
CA PRO A 143 18.63 -35.56 36.39
C PRO A 143 19.89 -35.17 35.62
N GLN A 144 20.52 -36.12 34.88
CA GLN A 144 21.72 -35.86 34.07
C GLN A 144 21.43 -35.10 32.77
N GLY A 145 20.18 -35.11 32.31
CA GLY A 145 19.74 -34.40 31.11
C GLY A 145 19.42 -32.93 31.34
N VAL A 146 19.26 -32.51 32.60
CA VAL A 146 18.83 -31.14 32.98
C VAL A 146 19.82 -30.09 32.51
N SER A 147 21.12 -30.31 32.72
CA SER A 147 22.16 -29.35 32.30
C SER A 147 22.15 -29.12 30.78
N LYS A 148 21.95 -30.17 30.00
CA LYS A 148 21.87 -30.12 28.56
C LYS A 148 20.58 -29.42 28.09
N LEU A 149 19.46 -29.66 28.76
CA LEU A 149 18.18 -29.04 28.50
C LEU A 149 18.21 -27.53 28.83
N VAL A 150 18.80 -27.14 29.97
CA VAL A 150 18.95 -25.76 30.38
C VAL A 150 19.79 -24.99 29.35
N VAL A 151 20.93 -25.54 28.93
CA VAL A 151 21.74 -24.93 27.85
C VAL A 151 20.93 -24.79 26.56
N THR A 152 20.14 -25.79 26.15
CA THR A 152 19.32 -25.72 24.95
C THR A 152 18.13 -24.75 25.05
N LEU A 153 17.57 -24.56 26.26
CA LEU A 153 16.43 -23.64 26.47
C LEU A 153 16.88 -22.18 26.68
N PHE A 154 18.09 -21.96 27.19
CA PHE A 154 18.66 -20.64 27.46
C PHE A 154 19.80 -20.24 26.50
N GLU A 155 20.39 -21.19 25.71
CA GLU A 155 21.00 -20.73 24.48
C GLU A 155 19.91 -19.96 23.74
N PRO A 156 20.20 -18.73 23.26
CA PRO A 156 19.30 -18.09 22.34
C PRO A 156 19.15 -19.10 21.22
N THR A 157 18.10 -19.91 21.32
CA THR A 157 17.62 -20.64 20.17
C THR A 157 17.33 -19.48 19.23
N LYS A 158 18.28 -19.20 18.34
CA LYS A 158 17.95 -18.64 17.06
C LYS A 158 16.92 -19.63 16.54
N ILE A 159 15.67 -19.51 17.01
CA ILE A 159 14.55 -19.75 16.15
C ILE A 159 14.84 -18.75 15.05
N SER A 160 15.67 -19.21 14.14
CA SER A 160 15.73 -18.67 12.84
C SER A 160 14.32 -18.96 12.30
N ILE A 161 13.33 -18.19 12.74
CA ILE A 161 12.38 -17.65 11.80
C ILE A 161 13.32 -16.85 10.92
N LYS A 162 13.95 -17.59 10.00
CA LYS A 162 14.49 -17.03 8.81
C LYS A 162 13.20 -16.49 8.20
N GLU A 163 12.79 -15.28 8.60
CA GLU A 163 12.13 -14.42 7.67
C GLU A 163 13.08 -14.47 6.52
N ILE A 164 12.77 -15.35 5.58
CA ILE A 164 13.36 -15.24 4.27
C ILE A 164 12.85 -13.85 3.91
N PRO A 165 13.68 -12.78 4.00
CA PRO A 165 13.29 -11.52 3.44
C PRO A 165 13.09 -11.90 1.99
N LEU A 166 11.84 -12.06 1.59
CA LEU A 166 11.45 -12.14 0.20
C LEU A 166 11.98 -10.81 -0.33
N LYS A 167 13.25 -10.90 -0.80
CA LYS A 167 14.15 -9.84 -1.23
C LYS A 167 13.57 -8.43 -1.08
N GLY A 168 13.84 -7.85 0.12
CA GLY A 168 14.19 -6.44 0.21
C GLY A 168 13.09 -5.41 0.09
N VAL A 169 12.05 -5.44 0.88
CA VAL A 169 11.38 -4.26 1.46
C VAL A 169 10.54 -4.77 2.63
N ASP A 170 10.62 -4.11 3.77
CA ASP A 170 9.69 -4.35 4.88
C ASP A 170 8.27 -4.32 4.33
N LYS A 171 7.54 -5.41 4.54
CA LYS A 171 6.19 -5.65 4.01
C LYS A 171 5.15 -4.86 4.77
N ASP A 172 5.37 -3.57 4.92
CA ASP A 172 4.44 -2.72 5.63
C ASP A 172 3.14 -2.61 4.83
N LEU A 173 2.05 -2.89 5.54
CA LEU A 173 0.69 -2.59 5.11
C LEU A 173 0.63 -1.15 4.54
N TYR A 174 1.44 -0.27 5.08
CA TYR A 174 1.70 1.09 4.67
C TYR A 174 2.13 1.20 3.20
N THR A 175 3.17 0.50 2.76
CA THR A 175 3.67 0.51 1.38
C THR A 175 2.60 0.03 0.38
N GLN A 176 1.76 -0.93 0.78
CA GLN A 176 0.67 -1.42 -0.05
C GLN A 176 -0.34 -0.33 -0.40
N TYR A 177 -0.71 0.54 0.56
CA TYR A 177 -1.62 1.66 0.31
C TYR A 177 -1.01 2.69 -0.65
N PHE A 178 0.30 2.92 -0.59
CA PHE A 178 0.98 3.79 -1.56
C PHE A 178 1.02 3.19 -2.96
N TYR A 179 1.19 1.88 -3.12
CA TYR A 179 1.06 1.23 -4.43
C TYR A 179 -0.35 1.40 -5.00
N ALA A 180 -1.37 1.25 -4.17
CA ALA A 180 -2.75 1.46 -4.59
C ALA A 180 -3.05 2.94 -4.90
N LEU A 181 -2.45 3.90 -4.17
CA LEU A 181 -2.53 5.33 -4.45
C LEU A 181 -1.91 5.67 -5.81
N ILE A 182 -0.73 5.12 -6.11
CA ILE A 182 -0.06 5.30 -7.42
C ILE A 182 -0.93 4.70 -8.52
N ALA A 183 -1.49 3.50 -8.32
CA ALA A 183 -2.39 2.86 -9.28
C ALA A 183 -3.62 3.72 -9.56
N MET A 184 -4.26 4.28 -8.52
CA MET A 184 -5.38 5.20 -8.65
C MET A 184 -4.99 6.44 -9.44
N THR A 185 -3.84 7.05 -9.12
CA THR A 185 -3.33 8.24 -9.83
C THR A 185 -3.14 7.95 -11.32
N CYS A 186 -2.63 6.77 -11.68
CA CYS A 186 -2.51 6.34 -13.07
C CYS A 186 -3.89 6.24 -13.76
N LEU A 187 -4.89 5.68 -13.07
CA LEU A 187 -6.23 5.54 -13.64
C LEU A 187 -7.01 6.86 -13.74
N MET A 188 -6.68 7.86 -12.90
CA MET A 188 -7.23 9.21 -13.04
C MET A 188 -6.88 9.88 -14.35
N ALA A 189 -5.85 9.41 -15.07
CA ALA A 189 -5.60 9.81 -16.46
C ALA A 189 -6.81 9.54 -17.38
N SER A 190 -7.76 8.67 -17.01
CA SER A 190 -9.02 8.47 -17.72
C SER A 190 -9.88 9.73 -17.80
N MET A 191 -9.78 10.66 -16.83
CA MET A 191 -10.42 11.97 -16.91
C MET A 191 -9.88 12.81 -18.09
N VAL A 192 -8.56 12.77 -18.28
CA VAL A 192 -7.91 13.45 -19.39
C VAL A 192 -8.26 12.76 -20.72
N GLY A 193 -8.28 11.42 -20.72
CA GLY A 193 -8.73 10.63 -21.87
C GLY A 193 -10.18 10.93 -22.26
N LEU A 194 -11.07 11.10 -21.29
CA LEU A 194 -12.46 11.53 -21.49
C LEU A 194 -12.51 12.87 -22.22
N ASN A 195 -11.77 13.87 -21.74
CA ASN A 195 -11.73 15.19 -22.36
C ASN A 195 -11.26 15.12 -23.82
N ASN A 196 -10.22 14.33 -24.09
CA ASN A 196 -9.74 14.11 -25.45
C ASN A 196 -10.81 13.49 -26.35
N GLY A 197 -11.55 12.50 -25.84
CA GLY A 197 -12.64 11.87 -26.59
C GLY A 197 -13.85 12.79 -26.78
N CYS A 198 -14.18 13.67 -25.83
CA CYS A 198 -15.25 14.65 -25.96
C CYS A 198 -14.90 15.80 -26.92
N ASP A 199 -13.62 16.20 -26.96
CA ASP A 199 -13.14 17.27 -27.87
C ASP A 199 -13.22 16.92 -29.35
N ILE A 200 -13.51 15.68 -29.69
CA ILE A 200 -13.68 15.23 -31.06
C ILE A 200 -15.16 15.13 -31.43
N GLN A 201 -16.06 15.12 -30.47
CA GLN A 201 -17.50 15.00 -30.68
C GLN A 201 -18.11 16.40 -30.88
N ALA A 202 -18.48 16.71 -32.13
CA ALA A 202 -18.94 18.04 -32.57
C ALA A 202 -20.20 18.51 -31.79
N ASP A 203 -21.00 17.60 -31.32
CA ASP A 203 -22.25 17.82 -30.57
C ASP A 203 -22.02 18.22 -29.12
N LEU A 204 -20.82 18.04 -28.55
CA LEU A 204 -20.58 18.29 -27.12
C LEU A 204 -20.03 19.70 -26.85
N SER A 205 -19.33 20.33 -27.78
CA SER A 205 -18.79 21.67 -27.56
C SER A 205 -18.51 22.41 -28.86
N SER A 206 -18.53 23.76 -28.81
CA SER A 206 -18.18 24.63 -29.94
C SER A 206 -16.72 24.45 -30.37
N ILE A 207 -15.84 24.08 -29.47
CA ILE A 207 -14.43 23.77 -29.77
C ILE A 207 -14.35 22.47 -30.58
N ALA A 208 -15.09 21.45 -30.19
CA ALA A 208 -15.15 20.19 -30.90
C ALA A 208 -15.77 20.38 -32.33
N ALA A 209 -16.82 21.21 -32.49
CA ALA A 209 -17.38 21.53 -33.74
C ALA A 209 -16.34 22.17 -34.70
N ARG A 210 -15.61 23.20 -34.24
CA ARG A 210 -14.53 23.84 -35.01
C ARG A 210 -13.41 22.87 -35.38
N ARG A 211 -13.05 21.95 -34.52
CA ARG A 211 -12.02 20.92 -34.76
C ARG A 211 -12.45 19.93 -35.84
N ASN A 212 -13.74 19.64 -35.92
CA ASN A 212 -14.27 18.73 -36.95
C ASN A 212 -14.31 19.34 -38.37
N VAL A 213 -14.38 20.68 -38.48
CA VAL A 213 -14.32 21.42 -39.76
C VAL A 213 -12.86 21.66 -40.21
N ALA A 214 -11.89 21.53 -39.30
CA ALA A 214 -10.48 21.74 -39.64
C ALA A 214 -9.98 20.71 -40.68
N PRO A 215 -9.10 21.08 -41.60
CA PRO A 215 -8.61 20.22 -42.70
C PRO A 215 -7.63 19.13 -42.24
N THR A 216 -7.55 18.86 -40.94
CA THR A 216 -6.66 17.84 -40.33
C THR A 216 -7.41 16.54 -40.12
N PRO A 217 -6.82 15.37 -40.47
CA PRO A 217 -7.44 14.08 -40.22
C PRO A 217 -7.75 13.88 -38.72
N LYS A 218 -8.98 13.48 -38.39
CA LYS A 218 -9.44 13.26 -37.02
C LYS A 218 -8.48 12.33 -36.22
N MET A 219 -8.00 11.29 -36.88
CA MET A 219 -7.07 10.34 -36.29
C MET A 219 -5.76 10.99 -35.84
N LEU A 220 -5.22 11.89 -36.65
CA LEU A 220 -3.99 12.61 -36.33
C LEU A 220 -4.19 13.58 -35.16
N GLN A 221 -5.38 14.20 -35.04
CA GLN A 221 -5.73 15.05 -33.93
C GLN A 221 -5.79 14.23 -32.64
N VAL A 222 -6.51 13.09 -32.64
CA VAL A 222 -6.59 12.16 -31.45
C VAL A 222 -5.22 11.72 -31.00
N MET A 223 -4.36 11.34 -31.97
CA MET A 223 -3.02 10.86 -31.63
C MET A 223 -2.14 11.96 -31.01
N LYS A 224 -2.22 13.19 -31.52
CA LYS A 224 -1.50 14.35 -30.95
C LYS A 224 -2.03 14.69 -29.54
N ASP A 225 -3.35 14.65 -29.33
CA ASP A 225 -3.97 14.88 -28.05
C ASP A 225 -3.59 13.78 -27.06
N PHE A 226 -3.56 12.53 -27.50
CA PHE A 226 -3.15 11.40 -26.68
C PHE A 226 -1.69 11.53 -26.21
N ILE A 227 -0.77 11.86 -27.12
CA ILE A 227 0.65 12.07 -26.81
C ILE A 227 0.81 13.24 -25.82
N ALA A 228 0.14 14.37 -26.08
CA ALA A 228 0.19 15.53 -25.19
C ALA A 228 -0.31 15.18 -23.77
N SER A 229 -1.41 14.43 -23.70
CA SER A 229 -2.00 13.98 -22.44
C SER A 229 -1.10 12.98 -21.72
N PHE A 230 -0.50 12.05 -22.45
CA PHE A 230 0.42 11.07 -21.88
C PHE A 230 1.64 11.76 -21.25
N ILE A 231 2.24 12.74 -21.95
CA ILE A 231 3.39 13.50 -21.42
C ILE A 231 2.98 14.28 -20.16
N LEU A 232 1.83 14.94 -20.16
CA LEU A 232 1.35 15.69 -19.01
C LEU A 232 1.08 14.76 -17.81
N CYS A 233 0.35 13.67 -18.02
CA CYS A 233 0.02 12.71 -16.96
C CYS A 233 1.28 12.05 -16.39
N ALA A 234 2.26 11.72 -17.24
CA ALA A 234 3.56 11.18 -16.82
C ALA A 234 4.34 12.21 -15.97
N GLY A 235 4.31 13.49 -16.32
CA GLY A 235 4.91 14.57 -15.52
C GLY A 235 4.25 14.73 -14.15
N ILE A 236 2.91 14.71 -14.09
CA ILE A 236 2.17 14.79 -12.83
C ILE A 236 2.45 13.55 -11.97
N LEU A 237 2.45 12.36 -12.58
CA LEU A 237 2.79 11.13 -11.87
C LEU A 237 4.20 11.18 -11.28
N LEU A 238 5.18 11.66 -12.03
CA LEU A 238 6.55 11.84 -11.54
C LEU A 238 6.58 12.75 -10.31
N LEU A 239 5.83 13.85 -10.31
CA LEU A 239 5.70 14.72 -9.13
C LEU A 239 5.10 13.97 -7.93
N VAL A 240 4.05 13.16 -8.14
CA VAL A 240 3.44 12.35 -7.08
C VAL A 240 4.43 11.30 -6.55
N LEU A 241 5.20 10.62 -7.43
CA LEU A 241 6.22 9.66 -7.02
C LEU A 241 7.35 10.32 -6.21
N LEU A 242 7.82 11.49 -6.65
CA LEU A 242 8.83 12.26 -5.90
C LEU A 242 8.30 12.69 -4.52
N LEU A 243 7.03 13.08 -4.44
CA LEU A 243 6.40 13.40 -3.17
C LEU A 243 6.28 12.15 -2.27
N CYS A 244 5.98 10.98 -2.82
CA CYS A 244 5.98 9.73 -2.06
C CYS A 244 7.34 9.40 -1.49
N ILE A 245 8.42 9.60 -2.25
CA ILE A 245 9.80 9.31 -1.81
C ILE A 245 10.28 10.35 -0.80
N TYR A 246 10.23 11.63 -1.15
CA TYR A 246 10.84 12.69 -0.34
C TYR A 246 9.89 13.24 0.74
N GLY A 247 8.58 13.27 0.48
CA GLY A 247 7.58 13.80 1.41
C GLY A 247 7.08 12.75 2.41
N PHE A 248 6.78 11.54 1.94
CA PHE A 248 6.22 10.48 2.77
C PHE A 248 7.26 9.41 3.14
N HIS A 249 8.53 9.60 2.76
CA HIS A 249 9.67 8.72 3.07
C HIS A 249 9.42 7.26 2.66
N GLN A 250 8.68 7.07 1.54
CA GLN A 250 8.43 5.74 0.99
C GLN A 250 9.69 5.23 0.31
N ASP A 251 10.17 4.07 0.78
CA ASP A 251 11.27 3.39 0.11
C ASP A 251 10.72 2.39 -0.93
N PHE A 252 10.85 2.75 -2.19
CA PHE A 252 10.55 1.85 -3.31
C PHE A 252 11.75 0.97 -3.69
N GLY A 253 12.83 1.01 -2.91
CA GLY A 253 14.05 0.25 -3.13
C GLY A 253 14.70 0.54 -4.49
N LYS A 254 15.46 -0.42 -5.00
CA LYS A 254 16.16 -0.34 -6.29
C LYS A 254 15.22 -0.42 -7.51
N ASN A 255 13.89 -0.54 -7.28
CA ASN A 255 12.90 -0.85 -8.33
C ASN A 255 12.22 0.39 -8.91
N PHE A 256 12.70 1.62 -8.64
CA PHE A 256 12.06 2.85 -9.12
C PHE A 256 11.78 2.88 -10.62
N ALA A 257 12.73 2.41 -11.45
CA ALA A 257 12.56 2.36 -12.90
C ALA A 257 11.40 1.44 -13.33
N TYR A 258 11.23 0.31 -12.66
CA TYR A 258 10.11 -0.60 -12.91
C TYR A 258 8.78 -0.01 -12.44
N ILE A 259 8.75 0.65 -11.29
CA ILE A 259 7.55 1.35 -10.79
C ILE A 259 7.14 2.43 -11.79
N MET A 260 8.09 3.21 -12.29
CA MET A 260 7.84 4.22 -13.33
C MET A 260 7.28 3.59 -14.61
N LEU A 261 7.87 2.50 -15.11
CA LEU A 261 7.41 1.80 -16.32
C LEU A 261 5.99 1.22 -16.15
N GLY A 262 5.73 0.54 -15.03
CA GLY A 262 4.39 0.00 -14.73
C GLY A 262 3.33 1.09 -14.59
N SER A 263 3.71 2.22 -14.00
CA SER A 263 2.83 3.39 -13.88
C SER A 263 2.55 4.05 -15.23
N LEU A 264 3.53 4.13 -16.12
CA LEU A 264 3.32 4.61 -17.50
C LEU A 264 2.37 3.71 -18.28
N ALA A 265 2.45 2.38 -18.10
CA ALA A 265 1.47 1.45 -18.67
C ALA A 265 0.06 1.68 -18.09
N GLY A 266 -0.03 1.98 -16.80
CA GLY A 266 -1.29 2.35 -16.15
C GLY A 266 -1.89 3.64 -16.69
N ILE A 267 -1.10 4.71 -16.90
CA ILE A 267 -1.52 5.96 -17.54
C ILE A 267 -2.03 5.71 -18.96
N PHE A 268 -1.27 4.91 -19.74
CA PHE A 268 -1.65 4.55 -21.10
C PHE A 268 -3.04 3.88 -21.12
N THR A 269 -3.27 2.92 -20.23
CA THR A 269 -4.56 2.23 -20.08
C THR A 269 -5.65 3.18 -19.60
N GLY A 270 -5.38 4.03 -18.61
CA GLY A 270 -6.34 5.02 -18.12
C GLY A 270 -6.81 5.97 -19.21
N LEU A 271 -5.88 6.58 -19.96
CA LEU A 271 -6.21 7.45 -21.10
C LEU A 271 -7.06 6.72 -22.13
N ALA A 272 -6.71 5.47 -22.46
CA ALA A 272 -7.42 4.66 -23.44
C ALA A 272 -8.87 4.37 -23.02
N VAL A 273 -9.07 4.00 -21.76
CA VAL A 273 -10.41 3.76 -21.19
C VAL A 273 -11.23 5.05 -21.15
N GLY A 274 -10.62 6.19 -20.81
CA GLY A 274 -11.30 7.47 -20.82
C GLY A 274 -11.82 7.86 -22.21
N ILE A 275 -11.02 7.68 -23.26
CA ILE A 275 -11.44 7.90 -24.65
C ILE A 275 -12.57 6.93 -25.04
N LEU A 276 -12.45 5.66 -24.65
CA LEU A 276 -13.48 4.64 -24.90
C LEU A 276 -14.83 5.06 -24.30
N ILE A 277 -14.85 5.45 -23.03
CA ILE A 277 -16.04 5.91 -22.32
C ILE A 277 -16.63 7.14 -23.02
N ALA A 278 -15.78 8.12 -23.42
CA ALA A 278 -16.22 9.31 -24.13
C ALA A 278 -16.99 8.99 -25.41
N LEU A 279 -16.54 8.00 -26.17
CA LEU A 279 -17.13 7.66 -27.48
C LEU A 279 -18.34 6.72 -27.40
N PHE A 280 -18.42 5.88 -26.36
CA PHE A 280 -19.50 4.89 -26.25
C PHE A 280 -20.66 5.34 -25.35
N VAL A 281 -20.38 6.12 -24.32
CA VAL A 281 -21.40 6.65 -23.44
C VAL A 281 -22.13 7.82 -24.09
N LYS A 282 -23.46 7.71 -24.21
CA LYS A 282 -24.33 8.77 -24.71
C LYS A 282 -24.68 9.74 -23.56
N GLY A 283 -24.74 11.02 -23.87
CA GLY A 283 -25.13 12.08 -22.94
C GLY A 283 -24.13 13.24 -22.88
N ASN A 284 -24.39 14.17 -21.98
CA ASN A 284 -23.55 15.34 -21.76
C ASN A 284 -22.22 15.01 -21.08
N HIS A 285 -21.31 15.97 -21.08
CA HIS A 285 -19.97 15.83 -20.50
C HIS A 285 -20.02 15.37 -19.02
N THR A 286 -20.89 15.97 -18.21
CA THR A 286 -21.03 15.68 -16.76
C THR A 286 -21.41 14.22 -16.50
N LYS A 287 -22.33 13.65 -17.30
CA LYS A 287 -22.69 12.23 -17.18
C LYS A 287 -21.52 11.31 -17.48
N LYS A 288 -20.78 11.60 -18.54
CA LYS A 288 -19.59 10.83 -18.94
C LYS A 288 -18.50 10.94 -17.87
N GLU A 289 -18.31 12.14 -17.29
CA GLU A 289 -17.38 12.40 -16.19
C GLU A 289 -17.71 11.57 -14.95
N GLY A 290 -18.99 11.51 -14.56
CA GLY A 290 -19.44 10.65 -13.45
C GLY A 290 -19.11 9.17 -13.64
N ILE A 291 -19.26 8.65 -14.87
CA ILE A 291 -18.93 7.25 -15.20
C ILE A 291 -17.41 7.01 -15.10
N VAL A 292 -16.58 7.94 -15.57
CA VAL A 292 -15.13 7.83 -15.45
C VAL A 292 -14.68 7.89 -13.99
N VAL A 293 -15.29 8.78 -13.18
CA VAL A 293 -15.02 8.83 -11.72
C VAL A 293 -15.39 7.50 -11.06
N ALA A 294 -16.56 6.96 -11.38
CA ALA A 294 -16.97 5.64 -10.87
C ALA A 294 -16.00 4.54 -11.30
N PHE A 295 -15.54 4.55 -12.56
CA PHE A 295 -14.57 3.58 -13.06
C PHE A 295 -13.27 3.58 -12.24
N PHE A 296 -12.59 4.72 -12.11
CA PHE A 296 -11.30 4.72 -11.40
C PHE A 296 -11.46 4.52 -9.88
N MET A 297 -12.57 4.97 -9.28
CA MET A 297 -12.87 4.75 -7.88
C MET A 297 -13.11 3.26 -7.58
N ILE A 298 -13.99 2.60 -8.36
CA ILE A 298 -14.28 1.17 -8.19
C ILE A 298 -13.03 0.34 -8.48
N SER A 299 -12.31 0.66 -9.56
CA SER A 299 -11.06 -0.04 -9.89
C SER A 299 -10.04 0.05 -8.76
N SER A 300 -9.88 1.23 -8.17
CA SER A 300 -8.92 1.47 -7.08
C SER A 300 -9.36 0.81 -5.77
N PHE A 301 -10.67 0.80 -5.47
CA PHE A 301 -11.21 0.04 -4.35
C PHE A 301 -10.85 -1.44 -4.47
N LEU A 302 -11.14 -2.04 -5.63
CA LEU A 302 -10.81 -3.45 -5.91
C LEU A 302 -9.29 -3.71 -5.97
N GLY A 303 -8.49 -2.67 -6.23
CA GLY A 303 -7.02 -2.70 -6.15
C GLY A 303 -6.45 -2.63 -4.74
N GLY A 304 -7.30 -2.47 -3.71
CA GLY A 304 -6.88 -2.49 -2.31
C GLY A 304 -6.63 -1.12 -1.70
N LEU A 305 -7.17 -0.02 -2.27
CA LEU A 305 -6.94 1.33 -1.76
C LEU A 305 -7.62 1.59 -0.41
N GLN A 306 -8.86 1.14 -0.24
CA GLN A 306 -9.63 1.30 1.00
C GLN A 306 -9.58 0.08 1.90
N TRP A 307 -9.37 -1.10 1.33
CA TRP A 307 -9.29 -2.36 2.05
C TRP A 307 -8.19 -3.24 1.44
N GLY A 308 -7.06 -3.31 2.15
CA GLY A 308 -5.84 -3.98 1.65
C GLY A 308 -6.05 -5.44 1.28
N ASP A 309 -6.89 -6.17 2.02
CA ASP A 309 -7.12 -7.60 1.84
C ASP A 309 -8.14 -7.94 0.74
N ILE A 310 -8.82 -6.95 0.16
CA ILE A 310 -9.86 -7.19 -0.86
C ILE A 310 -9.34 -8.00 -2.04
N THR A 311 -8.08 -7.78 -2.44
CA THR A 311 -7.45 -8.50 -3.55
C THR A 311 -7.31 -9.99 -3.24
N TYR A 312 -7.06 -10.37 -1.97
CA TYR A 312 -7.01 -11.75 -1.52
C TYR A 312 -8.40 -12.41 -1.56
N TYR A 313 -9.42 -11.71 -1.04
CA TYR A 313 -10.80 -12.23 -1.09
C TYR A 313 -11.31 -12.39 -2.53
N LEU A 314 -10.98 -11.46 -3.42
CA LEU A 314 -11.33 -11.55 -4.84
C LEU A 314 -10.59 -12.70 -5.53
N GLU A 315 -9.32 -12.95 -5.20
CA GLU A 315 -8.58 -14.07 -5.79
C GLU A 315 -9.21 -15.42 -5.43
N LYS A 316 -9.80 -15.52 -4.24
CA LYS A 316 -10.47 -16.73 -3.78
C LYS A 316 -11.87 -16.92 -4.38
N THR A 317 -12.61 -15.81 -4.60
CA THR A 317 -14.03 -15.86 -5.02
C THR A 317 -14.20 -15.63 -6.52
N CYS A 318 -13.51 -14.67 -7.10
CA CYS A 318 -13.62 -14.30 -8.52
C CYS A 318 -12.28 -13.80 -9.08
N PRO A 319 -11.31 -14.69 -9.33
CA PRO A 319 -9.94 -14.30 -9.73
C PRO A 319 -9.88 -13.52 -11.05
N ILE A 320 -10.92 -13.63 -11.90
CA ILE A 320 -11.01 -12.90 -13.18
C ILE A 320 -10.98 -11.38 -12.95
N ILE A 321 -11.64 -10.89 -11.88
CA ILE A 321 -11.67 -9.47 -11.55
C ILE A 321 -10.26 -8.95 -11.32
N ASN A 322 -9.44 -9.64 -10.54
CA ASN A 322 -8.06 -9.27 -10.28
C ASN A 322 -7.18 -9.25 -11.54
N ARG A 323 -7.50 -10.08 -12.53
CA ARG A 323 -6.72 -10.20 -13.78
C ARG A 323 -7.14 -9.21 -14.87
N ILE A 324 -8.31 -8.60 -14.74
CA ILE A 324 -8.82 -7.61 -15.71
C ILE A 324 -8.77 -6.20 -15.12
N ASN A 325 -8.88 -6.04 -13.81
CA ASN A 325 -8.89 -4.73 -13.17
C ASN A 325 -7.53 -4.03 -13.30
N PRO A 326 -7.46 -2.87 -13.98
CA PRO A 326 -6.19 -2.19 -14.20
C PRO A 326 -5.49 -1.75 -12.92
N ALA A 327 -6.23 -1.32 -11.87
CA ALA A 327 -5.63 -0.95 -10.60
C ALA A 327 -4.96 -2.15 -9.92
N THR A 328 -5.64 -3.30 -9.89
CA THR A 328 -5.09 -4.53 -9.32
C THR A 328 -3.83 -4.99 -10.08
N LEU A 329 -3.84 -4.88 -11.41
CA LEU A 329 -2.67 -5.24 -12.24
C LEU A 329 -1.46 -4.35 -11.91
N ILE A 330 -1.65 -3.03 -11.71
CA ILE A 330 -0.57 -2.11 -11.32
C ILE A 330 -0.03 -2.49 -9.92
N VAL A 331 -0.92 -2.67 -8.94
CA VAL A 331 -0.53 -3.03 -7.58
C VAL A 331 0.20 -4.38 -7.55
N ASN A 332 -0.30 -5.39 -8.28
CA ASN A 332 0.32 -6.70 -8.37
C ASN A 332 1.68 -6.65 -9.10
N ALA A 333 1.82 -5.78 -10.11
CA ALA A 333 3.11 -5.55 -10.75
C ALA A 333 4.15 -5.03 -9.73
N PHE A 334 3.78 -4.05 -8.90
CA PHE A 334 4.68 -3.52 -7.88
C PHE A 334 4.99 -4.54 -6.78
N LYS A 335 3.97 -5.25 -6.29
CA LYS A 335 4.14 -6.31 -5.30
C LYS A 335 5.02 -7.46 -5.81
N SER A 336 4.88 -7.86 -7.08
CA SER A 336 5.69 -8.95 -7.64
C SER A 336 7.18 -8.64 -7.61
N LEU A 337 7.57 -7.37 -7.76
CA LEU A 337 8.97 -6.95 -7.67
C LEU A 337 9.43 -6.72 -6.23
N ALA A 338 8.62 -6.01 -5.44
CA ALA A 338 8.99 -5.61 -4.10
C ALA A 338 9.02 -6.80 -3.13
N VAL A 339 8.03 -7.71 -3.23
CA VAL A 339 7.87 -8.84 -2.31
C VAL A 339 8.57 -10.10 -2.82
N PHE A 340 8.39 -10.42 -4.11
CA PHE A 340 8.83 -11.71 -4.66
C PHE A 340 10.10 -11.59 -5.52
N GLY A 341 10.47 -10.38 -5.96
CA GLY A 341 11.57 -10.18 -6.91
C GLY A 341 11.30 -10.85 -8.27
N ASP A 342 10.03 -11.13 -8.59
CA ASP A 342 9.61 -11.84 -9.79
C ASP A 342 9.35 -10.88 -10.96
N VAL A 343 10.39 -10.70 -11.77
CA VAL A 343 10.32 -9.86 -12.97
C VAL A 343 9.38 -10.46 -14.02
N LYS A 344 9.20 -11.79 -14.06
CA LYS A 344 8.31 -12.43 -15.02
C LYS A 344 6.86 -12.09 -14.74
N GLN A 345 6.44 -12.20 -13.48
CA GLN A 345 5.08 -11.85 -13.07
C GLN A 345 4.81 -10.34 -13.25
N TYR A 346 5.81 -9.49 -12.97
CA TYR A 346 5.75 -8.08 -13.30
C TYR A 346 5.47 -7.84 -14.79
N ALA A 347 6.25 -8.48 -15.66
CA ALA A 347 6.11 -8.33 -17.12
C ALA A 347 4.73 -8.81 -17.63
N VAL A 348 4.17 -9.87 -17.05
CA VAL A 348 2.81 -10.35 -17.37
C VAL A 348 1.77 -9.29 -17.01
N ASN A 349 1.84 -8.71 -15.80
CA ASN A 349 0.89 -7.69 -15.35
C ASN A 349 0.96 -6.42 -16.22
N VAL A 350 2.17 -5.93 -16.49
CA VAL A 350 2.39 -4.74 -17.34
C VAL A 350 1.99 -5.01 -18.79
N GLY A 351 2.31 -6.19 -19.32
CA GLY A 351 1.89 -6.62 -20.66
C GLY A 351 0.36 -6.68 -20.80
N THR A 352 -0.33 -7.18 -19.77
CA THR A 352 -1.81 -7.20 -19.73
C THR A 352 -2.39 -5.77 -19.71
N LEU A 353 -1.79 -4.83 -18.97
CA LEU A 353 -2.18 -3.42 -18.99
C LEU A 353 -2.09 -2.82 -20.39
N PHE A 354 -0.95 -3.01 -21.07
CA PHE A 354 -0.79 -2.55 -22.46
C PHE A 354 -1.81 -3.19 -23.39
N LEU A 355 -2.07 -4.50 -23.24
CA LEU A 355 -3.06 -5.22 -24.05
C LEU A 355 -4.46 -4.59 -23.87
N ILE A 356 -4.90 -4.36 -22.64
CA ILE A 356 -6.18 -3.70 -22.32
C ILE A 356 -6.22 -2.29 -22.96
N GLY A 357 -5.18 -1.50 -22.77
CA GLY A 357 -5.08 -0.16 -23.35
C GLY A 357 -5.15 -0.16 -24.88
N PHE A 358 -4.40 -1.04 -25.55
CA PHE A 358 -4.44 -1.19 -27.00
C PHE A 358 -5.81 -1.65 -27.50
N LEU A 359 -6.46 -2.56 -26.83
CA LEU A 359 -7.83 -2.98 -27.15
C LEU A 359 -8.80 -1.80 -27.04
N CYS A 360 -8.75 -1.03 -25.96
CA CYS A 360 -9.58 0.16 -25.77
C CYS A 360 -9.36 1.21 -26.88
N ILE A 361 -8.10 1.48 -27.23
CA ILE A 361 -7.78 2.41 -28.32
C ILE A 361 -8.29 1.87 -29.67
N SER A 362 -8.06 0.59 -29.97
CA SER A 362 -8.49 -0.02 -31.24
C SER A 362 -10.00 0.05 -31.41
N ILE A 363 -10.76 -0.25 -30.35
CA ILE A 363 -12.23 -0.14 -30.35
C ILE A 363 -12.66 1.33 -30.49
N SER A 364 -11.96 2.26 -29.83
CA SER A 364 -12.23 3.69 -29.90
C SER A 364 -12.00 4.22 -31.34
N VAL A 365 -10.90 3.83 -31.97
CA VAL A 365 -10.58 4.20 -33.38
C VAL A 365 -11.61 3.61 -34.34
N TRP A 366 -12.00 2.35 -34.14
CA TRP A 366 -13.04 1.73 -34.98
C TRP A 366 -14.36 2.48 -34.85
N LYS A 367 -14.79 2.87 -33.68
CA LYS A 367 -15.99 3.66 -33.42
C LYS A 367 -15.88 5.03 -34.12
N LEU A 368 -14.75 5.73 -33.93
CA LEU A 368 -14.51 7.06 -34.48
C LEU A 368 -14.56 7.08 -36.04
N ARG A 369 -14.04 6.04 -36.70
CA ARG A 369 -14.11 5.91 -38.14
C ARG A 369 -15.54 5.77 -38.70
N ARG A 370 -16.45 5.16 -37.87
CA ARG A 370 -17.86 4.97 -38.25
C ARG A 370 -18.77 6.15 -37.90
N THR A 371 -18.30 7.04 -37.02
CA THR A 371 -19.12 8.20 -36.62
C THR A 371 -19.02 9.31 -37.67
N ARG A 372 -20.12 9.54 -38.40
CA ARG A 372 -20.30 10.69 -39.31
C ARG A 372 -21.28 11.64 -38.62
N TYR A 373 -20.91 12.90 -38.45
CA TYR A 373 -21.81 13.94 -37.98
C TYR A 373 -22.57 14.48 -39.16
N ALA A 374 -23.89 14.22 -39.25
CA ALA A 374 -24.75 14.54 -40.37
C ALA A 374 -25.16 16.03 -40.42
N SER A 375 -24.80 16.82 -39.41
CA SER A 375 -25.22 18.22 -39.27
C SER A 375 -24.05 19.11 -38.85
N LEU A 376 -23.12 19.33 -39.74
CA LEU A 376 -22.14 20.44 -39.70
C LEU A 376 -22.24 21.25 -40.96
#